data_bbe72142e787243f3628e3e4ed9f616c
#
_entry.id   bbe72142e787243f3628e3e4ed9f616c
#
_cell.length_a   1.000
_cell.length_b   1.000
_cell.length_c   1.000
_cell.angle_alpha   90.00
_cell.angle_beta   90.00
_cell.angle_gamma   90.00
#
_symmetry.space_group_name_H-M   'P 1'
#
loop_
_entity.id
_entity.type
_entity.pdbx_description
1 polymer ?
#
loop_
_entity_poly.entity_id
_entity_poly.type
_entity_poly.pdbx_seq_one_letter_code
_entity_poly.pdbx_strand_id
1 'polypeptide(L)'
;MRSWILAAGAAVVLAGAAACSGDGGGSDGPPALDPGAPGDSPTPASEERIAAAAEEVGHNEADVDFLLRMIEHHSQALEMSDLAEDRADNEAITAIADRIAAAQGAEIDVMQGWLEEHVYGPARENPNHRNYCGVDGAKGGDGGGSGAHHGGDVTCPTDLDHSSMPGMATEAQMKELRQAEGAEFDELFAELMIAHHQGGVDMAEDVVIDGKDTTVLKIANDVISEQNAEIKRIRAALAT
;
A
#
# COMPACT_ATOMS: atom_id res chain seq x y z
N MET A 1 47.89 39.80 -30.65
CA MET A 1 49.23 39.21 -30.95
C MET A 1 49.23 37.79 -30.47
N ARG A 2 49.49 36.94 -31.48
CA ARG A 2 50.00 35.56 -31.43
C ARG A 2 49.24 34.50 -30.67
N SER A 3 48.51 33.77 -31.49
CA SER A 3 48.21 32.34 -31.56
C SER A 3 49.34 31.43 -31.05
N TRP A 4 48.99 30.33 -30.39
CA TRP A 4 49.62 29.01 -30.57
C TRP A 4 48.60 27.93 -30.39
N ILE A 5 48.36 27.25 -31.49
CA ILE A 5 47.64 25.96 -31.63
C ILE A 5 48.64 24.86 -31.32
N LEU A 6 48.28 23.93 -30.49
CA LEU A 6 48.97 22.60 -30.49
C LEU A 6 47.87 21.51 -30.44
N ALA A 7 47.84 20.80 -31.57
CA ALA A 7 47.11 19.57 -31.74
C ALA A 7 47.94 18.40 -31.20
N ALA A 8 47.31 17.46 -30.55
CA ALA A 8 47.83 16.11 -30.31
C ALA A 8 46.66 15.15 -30.19
N GLY A 9 46.41 14.36 -31.09
CA GLY A 9 46.65 12.98 -31.39
C GLY A 9 45.72 12.05 -30.67
N ALA A 10 44.56 11.66 -31.36
CA ALA A 10 43.70 10.59 -30.93
C ALA A 10 44.37 9.23 -31.21
N ALA A 11 44.58 8.45 -30.18
CA ALA A 11 44.85 7.02 -30.30
C ALA A 11 43.55 6.23 -30.01
N VAL A 12 42.91 5.71 -31.06
CA VAL A 12 41.80 4.77 -30.98
C VAL A 12 42.39 3.40 -30.67
N VAL A 13 42.15 2.88 -29.49
CA VAL A 13 42.39 1.46 -29.17
C VAL A 13 41.07 0.72 -29.34
N LEU A 14 40.95 -0.01 -30.45
CA LEU A 14 39.91 -1.03 -30.61
C LEU A 14 40.29 -2.24 -29.75
N ALA A 15 39.61 -2.39 -28.61
CA ALA A 15 39.63 -3.62 -27.84
C ALA A 15 38.46 -4.48 -28.29
N GLY A 16 38.74 -5.66 -28.82
CA GLY A 16 37.75 -6.59 -29.34
C GLY A 16 36.80 -7.11 -28.30
N ALA A 17 35.52 -7.09 -28.65
CA ALA A 17 34.48 -7.79 -27.92
C ALA A 17 34.62 -9.29 -28.15
N ALA A 18 35.08 -10.02 -27.14
CA ALA A 18 34.92 -11.47 -27.07
C ALA A 18 33.46 -11.75 -26.69
N ALA A 19 32.66 -12.21 -27.63
CA ALA A 19 31.34 -12.74 -27.38
C ALA A 19 31.48 -14.06 -26.62
N CYS A 20 31.18 -14.06 -25.33
CA CYS A 20 30.88 -15.28 -24.59
C CYS A 20 29.39 -15.60 -24.78
N SER A 21 29.10 -16.47 -25.74
CA SER A 21 27.85 -17.21 -25.80
C SER A 21 27.89 -18.29 -24.72
N GLY A 22 27.28 -18.01 -23.58
CA GLY A 22 27.03 -18.97 -22.51
C GLY A 22 25.53 -19.12 -22.36
N ASP A 23 24.98 -20.19 -22.91
CA ASP A 23 23.68 -20.72 -22.54
C ASP A 23 23.70 -21.09 -21.06
N GLY A 24 22.86 -20.46 -20.27
CA GLY A 24 22.67 -20.78 -18.85
C GLY A 24 21.90 -19.67 -18.18
N GLY A 25 20.58 -19.80 -18.07
CA GLY A 25 19.74 -18.93 -17.27
C GLY A 25 20.14 -18.95 -15.81
N GLY A 26 21.08 -18.09 -15.44
CA GLY A 26 21.48 -17.84 -14.07
C GLY A 26 21.24 -16.35 -13.78
N SER A 27 20.50 -16.05 -12.72
CA SER A 27 20.36 -14.72 -12.20
C SER A 27 21.75 -14.14 -11.90
N ASP A 28 22.07 -12.98 -12.49
CA ASP A 28 23.35 -12.26 -12.33
C ASP A 28 23.58 -11.68 -10.91
N GLY A 29 22.82 -12.13 -9.92
CA GLY A 29 22.99 -11.74 -8.52
C GLY A 29 24.03 -12.60 -7.78
N PRO A 30 24.57 -12.10 -6.65
CA PRO A 30 25.42 -12.90 -5.79
C PRO A 30 24.65 -14.15 -5.31
N PRO A 31 25.32 -15.32 -5.19
CA PRO A 31 24.66 -16.54 -4.77
C PRO A 31 24.07 -16.39 -3.36
N ALA A 32 22.86 -16.90 -3.16
CA ALA A 32 22.27 -17.00 -1.82
C ALA A 32 23.12 -17.96 -0.97
N LEU A 33 23.43 -17.56 0.25
CA LEU A 33 24.27 -18.34 1.17
C LEU A 33 23.44 -18.88 2.34
N ASP A 34 23.65 -20.16 2.66
CA ASP A 34 23.20 -20.76 3.92
C ASP A 34 24.25 -20.47 5.00
N PRO A 35 23.89 -19.76 6.08
CA PRO A 35 24.84 -19.43 7.15
C PRO A 35 25.30 -20.65 7.95
N GLY A 36 24.58 -21.78 7.89
CA GLY A 36 24.87 -22.95 8.70
C GLY A 36 24.64 -22.74 10.21
N ALA A 37 25.20 -23.62 11.04
CA ALA A 37 25.18 -23.48 12.48
C ALA A 37 26.19 -22.42 12.99
N PRO A 38 26.01 -21.85 14.19
CA PRO A 38 26.95 -20.90 14.77
C PRO A 38 28.39 -21.46 14.79
N GLY A 39 29.27 -20.84 14.02
CA GLY A 39 30.69 -21.24 13.86
C GLY A 39 31.01 -21.95 12.56
N ASP A 40 30.02 -22.27 11.75
CA ASP A 40 30.24 -22.84 10.42
C ASP A 40 30.56 -21.74 9.38
N SER A 41 31.25 -22.14 8.32
CA SER A 41 31.44 -21.24 7.16
C SER A 41 30.19 -21.28 6.28
N PRO A 42 29.71 -20.12 5.78
CA PRO A 42 28.58 -20.07 4.86
C PRO A 42 28.82 -20.92 3.61
N THR A 43 27.80 -21.63 3.16
CA THR A 43 27.83 -22.43 1.93
C THR A 43 26.74 -21.94 0.97
N PRO A 44 26.85 -22.18 -0.35
CA PRO A 44 25.76 -21.87 -1.27
C PRO A 44 24.47 -22.58 -0.83
N ALA A 45 23.37 -21.81 -0.73
CA ALA A 45 22.06 -22.36 -0.38
C ALA A 45 21.57 -23.31 -1.48
N SER A 46 20.95 -24.42 -1.10
CA SER A 46 20.31 -25.32 -2.04
C SER A 46 19.04 -24.67 -2.64
N GLU A 47 18.65 -25.12 -3.84
CA GLU A 47 17.39 -24.66 -4.48
C GLU A 47 16.19 -24.86 -3.57
N GLU A 48 16.13 -25.97 -2.83
CA GLU A 48 15.08 -26.26 -1.86
C GLU A 48 15.04 -25.24 -0.71
N ARG A 49 16.20 -24.83 -0.19
CA ARG A 49 16.29 -23.79 0.85
C ARG A 49 15.94 -22.41 0.32
N ILE A 50 16.33 -22.11 -0.93
CA ILE A 50 15.96 -20.85 -1.58
C ILE A 50 14.44 -20.81 -1.79
N ALA A 51 13.83 -21.90 -2.28
CA ALA A 51 12.40 -22.00 -2.45
C ALA A 51 11.63 -21.89 -1.12
N ALA A 52 12.10 -22.58 -0.08
CA ALA A 52 11.51 -22.49 1.25
C ALA A 52 11.60 -21.07 1.85
N ALA A 53 12.74 -20.40 1.67
CA ALA A 53 12.90 -19.00 2.11
C ALA A 53 12.01 -18.04 1.31
N ALA A 54 11.86 -18.27 0.00
CA ALA A 54 10.96 -17.48 -0.84
C ALA A 54 9.48 -17.68 -0.44
N GLU A 55 9.09 -18.89 -0.04
CA GLU A 55 7.77 -19.19 0.48
C GLU A 55 7.54 -18.55 1.87
N GLU A 56 8.59 -18.39 2.68
CA GLU A 56 8.56 -17.74 3.99
C GLU A 56 8.43 -16.20 3.87
N VAL A 57 8.96 -15.58 2.81
CA VAL A 57 8.96 -14.11 2.59
C VAL A 57 7.73 -13.61 1.81
N GLY A 58 6.87 -14.49 1.28
CA GLY A 58 5.69 -14.08 0.53
C GLY A 58 4.60 -13.44 1.40
N HIS A 59 3.61 -12.84 0.77
CA HIS A 59 2.40 -12.33 1.42
C HIS A 59 1.38 -13.45 1.71
N ASN A 60 0.38 -13.18 2.53
CA ASN A 60 -0.74 -14.04 2.82
C ASN A 60 -2.10 -13.33 2.59
N GLU A 61 -3.20 -14.02 2.90
CA GLU A 61 -4.55 -13.49 2.73
C GLU A 61 -4.80 -12.27 3.64
N ALA A 62 -4.27 -12.27 4.87
CA ALA A 62 -4.43 -11.16 5.80
C ALA A 62 -3.78 -9.87 5.28
N ASP A 63 -2.62 -9.96 4.63
CA ASP A 63 -1.96 -8.82 4.01
C ASP A 63 -2.84 -8.18 2.92
N VAL A 64 -3.42 -9.01 2.07
CA VAL A 64 -4.27 -8.54 0.95
C VAL A 64 -5.59 -7.97 1.46
N ASP A 65 -6.26 -8.66 2.38
CA ASP A 65 -7.54 -8.21 2.97
C ASP A 65 -7.35 -6.87 3.69
N PHE A 66 -6.28 -6.73 4.46
CA PHE A 66 -5.94 -5.47 5.12
C PHE A 66 -5.83 -4.31 4.13
N LEU A 67 -5.04 -4.47 3.05
CA LEU A 67 -4.83 -3.39 2.08
C LEU A 67 -6.12 -3.02 1.35
N LEU A 68 -6.91 -4.01 0.93
CA LEU A 68 -8.20 -3.76 0.27
C LEU A 68 -9.16 -2.99 1.17
N ARG A 69 -9.31 -3.41 2.41
CA ARG A 69 -10.19 -2.77 3.37
C ARG A 69 -9.69 -1.38 3.79
N MET A 70 -8.38 -1.22 3.96
CA MET A 70 -7.80 0.05 4.36
C MET A 70 -7.89 1.11 3.25
N ILE A 71 -7.82 0.74 1.97
CA ILE A 71 -8.08 1.64 0.84
C ILE A 71 -9.50 2.19 0.90
N GLU A 72 -10.49 1.34 1.10
CA GLU A 72 -11.89 1.75 1.24
C GLU A 72 -12.11 2.61 2.48
N HIS A 73 -11.50 2.22 3.60
CA HIS A 73 -11.54 2.96 4.84
C HIS A 73 -10.97 4.37 4.65
N HIS A 74 -9.79 4.52 4.07
CA HIS A 74 -9.17 5.80 3.78
C HIS A 74 -10.00 6.66 2.80
N SER A 75 -10.65 6.01 1.83
CA SER A 75 -11.51 6.72 0.88
C SER A 75 -12.66 7.46 1.56
N GLN A 76 -13.23 6.91 2.64
CA GLN A 76 -14.22 7.61 3.44
C GLN A 76 -13.64 8.80 4.22
N ALA A 77 -12.41 8.68 4.74
CA ALA A 77 -11.75 9.80 5.39
C ALA A 77 -11.48 10.96 4.43
N LEU A 78 -11.11 10.64 3.17
CA LEU A 78 -10.99 11.66 2.11
C LEU A 78 -12.33 12.37 1.89
N GLU A 79 -13.44 11.62 1.78
CA GLU A 79 -14.77 12.20 1.60
C GLU A 79 -15.17 13.12 2.78
N MET A 80 -14.89 12.69 4.02
CA MET A 80 -15.14 13.54 5.19
C MET A 80 -14.26 14.79 5.18
N SER A 81 -12.99 14.66 4.78
CA SER A 81 -12.02 15.77 4.77
C SER A 81 -12.36 16.82 3.72
N ASP A 82 -12.82 16.40 2.54
CA ASP A 82 -13.23 17.30 1.45
C ASP A 82 -14.39 18.24 1.85
N LEU A 83 -15.19 17.85 2.83
CA LEU A 83 -16.28 18.69 3.32
C LEU A 83 -15.80 19.87 4.20
N ALA A 84 -14.60 19.77 4.79
CA ALA A 84 -14.13 20.72 5.79
C ALA A 84 -13.83 22.11 5.20
N GLU A 85 -13.35 22.21 3.96
CA GLU A 85 -13.01 23.48 3.32
C GLU A 85 -14.19 24.46 3.30
N ASP A 86 -15.39 23.97 3.00
CA ASP A 86 -16.58 24.80 2.85
C ASP A 86 -17.46 24.89 4.11
N ARG A 87 -17.22 24.05 5.13
CA ARG A 87 -18.17 23.83 6.25
C ARG A 87 -17.60 24.09 7.61
N ALA A 88 -16.30 23.90 7.83
CA ALA A 88 -15.67 24.10 9.12
C ALA A 88 -15.58 25.60 9.50
N ASP A 89 -15.84 25.92 10.77
CA ASP A 89 -15.62 27.25 11.33
C ASP A 89 -14.24 27.37 12.01
N ASN A 90 -13.68 26.24 12.45
CA ASN A 90 -12.40 26.15 13.11
C ASN A 90 -11.27 25.91 12.10
N GLU A 91 -10.42 26.92 11.86
CA GLU A 91 -9.25 26.83 10.96
C GLU A 91 -8.33 25.64 11.28
N ALA A 92 -8.26 25.22 12.54
CA ALA A 92 -7.46 24.05 12.92
C ALA A 92 -8.08 22.74 12.41
N ILE A 93 -9.41 22.65 12.37
CA ILE A 93 -10.12 21.49 11.78
C ILE A 93 -9.87 21.43 10.28
N THR A 94 -10.02 22.54 9.55
CA THR A 94 -9.69 22.62 8.12
C THR A 94 -8.26 22.18 7.85
N ALA A 95 -7.28 22.72 8.60
CA ALA A 95 -5.87 22.36 8.42
C ALA A 95 -5.55 20.88 8.76
N ILE A 96 -6.32 20.26 9.67
CA ILE A 96 -6.22 18.84 9.99
C ILE A 96 -6.82 18.02 8.85
N ALA A 97 -7.99 18.38 8.35
CA ALA A 97 -8.65 17.71 7.23
C ALA A 97 -7.76 17.70 5.97
N ASP A 98 -7.16 18.84 5.61
CA ASP A 98 -6.20 18.94 4.51
C ASP A 98 -5.02 17.98 4.66
N ARG A 99 -4.50 17.85 5.89
CA ARG A 99 -3.38 16.95 6.18
C ARG A 99 -3.81 15.49 6.08
N ILE A 100 -4.98 15.15 6.61
CA ILE A 100 -5.54 13.79 6.51
C ILE A 100 -5.73 13.43 5.04
N ALA A 101 -6.34 14.30 4.25
CA ALA A 101 -6.56 14.07 2.83
C ALA A 101 -5.24 13.82 2.08
N ALA A 102 -4.22 14.64 2.34
CA ALA A 102 -2.91 14.49 1.70
C ALA A 102 -2.18 13.21 2.13
N ALA A 103 -2.20 12.86 3.43
CA ALA A 103 -1.52 11.69 3.96
C ALA A 103 -2.21 10.40 3.48
N GLN A 104 -3.52 10.28 3.71
CA GLN A 104 -4.26 9.08 3.37
C GLN A 104 -4.42 8.87 1.86
N GLY A 105 -4.46 9.94 1.07
CA GLY A 105 -4.37 9.83 -0.39
C GLY A 105 -3.06 9.20 -0.86
N ALA A 106 -1.94 9.60 -0.28
CA ALA A 106 -0.64 8.99 -0.60
C ALA A 106 -0.53 7.53 -0.11
N GLU A 107 -1.14 7.20 1.04
CA GLU A 107 -1.19 5.82 1.53
C GLU A 107 -2.04 4.92 0.63
N ILE A 108 -3.16 5.40 0.11
CA ILE A 108 -3.96 4.69 -0.90
C ILE A 108 -3.09 4.35 -2.12
N ASP A 109 -2.34 5.32 -2.65
CA ASP A 109 -1.47 5.09 -3.81
C ASP A 109 -0.42 4.00 -3.53
N VAL A 110 0.18 4.00 -2.34
CA VAL A 110 1.16 2.98 -1.93
C VAL A 110 0.52 1.59 -1.82
N MET A 111 -0.65 1.50 -1.19
CA MET A 111 -1.38 0.24 -1.04
C MET A 111 -1.85 -0.33 -2.39
N GLN A 112 -2.37 0.53 -3.27
CA GLN A 112 -2.75 0.15 -4.64
C GLN A 112 -1.53 -0.34 -5.43
N GLY A 113 -0.41 0.37 -5.37
CA GLY A 113 0.83 -0.02 -6.04
C GLY A 113 1.32 -1.40 -5.58
N TRP A 114 1.25 -1.70 -4.28
CA TRP A 114 1.62 -3.01 -3.77
C TRP A 114 0.67 -4.11 -4.29
N LEU A 115 -0.65 -3.86 -4.27
CA LEU A 115 -1.64 -4.79 -4.81
C LEU A 115 -1.45 -5.04 -6.32
N GLU A 116 -1.14 -3.99 -7.10
CA GLU A 116 -0.85 -4.11 -8.53
C GLU A 116 0.38 -4.98 -8.78
N GLU A 117 1.42 -4.82 -7.99
CA GLU A 117 2.66 -5.58 -8.14
C GLU A 117 2.52 -7.05 -7.72
N HIS A 118 1.83 -7.31 -6.60
CA HIS A 118 1.86 -8.62 -5.94
C HIS A 118 0.61 -9.47 -6.18
N VAL A 119 -0.52 -8.84 -6.50
CA VAL A 119 -1.82 -9.51 -6.59
C VAL A 119 -2.39 -9.46 -8.01
N TYR A 120 -2.37 -8.31 -8.66
CA TYR A 120 -3.05 -8.08 -9.94
C TYR A 120 -2.15 -8.17 -11.17
N GLY A 121 -0.84 -8.18 -10.99
CA GLY A 121 0.10 -8.35 -12.09
C GLY A 121 -0.14 -9.65 -12.85
N PRO A 122 0.28 -9.78 -14.12
CA PRO A 122 0.13 -11.00 -14.90
C PRO A 122 0.71 -12.19 -14.13
N ALA A 123 -0.05 -13.27 -13.99
CA ALA A 123 0.39 -14.48 -13.27
C ALA A 123 1.73 -15.05 -13.78
N ARG A 124 2.07 -14.73 -15.04
CA ARG A 124 3.35 -15.10 -15.68
C ARG A 124 4.52 -14.23 -15.18
N GLU A 125 4.26 -13.01 -14.76
CA GLU A 125 5.27 -12.07 -14.27
C GLU A 125 5.35 -12.09 -12.75
N ASN A 126 4.28 -12.53 -12.08
CA ASN A 126 4.21 -12.71 -10.64
C ASN A 126 3.86 -14.17 -10.31
N PRO A 127 4.85 -15.04 -10.05
CA PRO A 127 4.62 -16.45 -9.75
C PRO A 127 3.82 -16.67 -8.45
N ASN A 128 3.77 -15.68 -7.56
CA ASN A 128 2.97 -15.69 -6.34
C ASN A 128 1.57 -15.09 -6.56
N HIS A 129 1.22 -14.77 -7.81
CA HIS A 129 -0.08 -14.26 -8.18
C HIS A 129 -1.17 -15.22 -7.70
N ARG A 130 -1.78 -14.90 -6.59
CA ARG A 130 -3.03 -15.48 -6.17
C ARG A 130 -4.12 -14.62 -6.80
N ASN A 131 -5.05 -15.27 -7.46
CA ASN A 131 -6.17 -14.60 -8.11
C ASN A 131 -7.17 -14.17 -7.03
N TYR A 132 -6.75 -13.24 -6.17
CA TYR A 132 -7.66 -12.55 -5.28
C TYR A 132 -8.47 -11.61 -6.15
N CYS A 133 -9.64 -12.05 -6.56
CA CYS A 133 -10.69 -11.25 -7.17
C CYS A 133 -10.18 -10.07 -7.98
N GLY A 134 -9.88 -10.31 -9.25
CA GLY A 134 -9.34 -9.26 -10.11
C GLY A 134 -10.09 -7.96 -9.90
N VAL A 135 -9.37 -6.88 -9.71
CA VAL A 135 -9.86 -5.50 -9.56
C VAL A 135 -10.75 -5.03 -10.70
N ASP A 136 -10.79 -5.79 -11.80
CA ASP A 136 -11.79 -5.60 -12.86
C ASP A 136 -13.24 -5.62 -12.34
N GLY A 137 -13.48 -6.12 -11.10
CA GLY A 137 -14.76 -6.05 -10.41
C GLY A 137 -14.93 -4.82 -9.50
N ALA A 138 -13.86 -4.15 -9.08
CA ALA A 138 -13.94 -3.00 -8.17
C ALA A 138 -14.27 -1.68 -8.88
N LYS A 139 -14.11 -1.60 -10.21
CA LYS A 139 -14.68 -0.49 -10.98
C LYS A 139 -16.07 -0.91 -11.44
N GLY A 140 -17.08 -0.52 -10.66
CA GLY A 140 -18.49 -0.59 -11.07
C GLY A 140 -18.69 0.08 -12.42
N GLY A 141 -18.57 -0.68 -13.50
CA GLY A 141 -18.75 -0.28 -14.87
C GLY A 141 -19.23 -1.49 -15.64
N ASP A 142 -20.47 -1.43 -16.13
CA ASP A 142 -21.05 -2.34 -17.10
C ASP A 142 -20.05 -2.69 -18.21
N GLY A 143 -19.48 -3.87 -18.18
CA GLY A 143 -18.58 -4.32 -19.23
C GLY A 143 -18.31 -5.82 -19.10
N GLY A 144 -19.20 -6.66 -19.68
CA GLY A 144 -18.97 -8.06 -19.82
C GLY A 144 -17.67 -8.37 -20.55
N GLY A 145 -16.70 -8.89 -19.84
CA GLY A 145 -15.46 -9.44 -20.34
C GLY A 145 -15.26 -10.84 -19.78
N SER A 146 -15.63 -11.85 -20.54
CA SER A 146 -15.31 -13.25 -20.29
C SER A 146 -13.79 -13.43 -20.30
N GLY A 147 -13.16 -13.46 -19.15
CA GLY A 147 -11.81 -13.95 -18.93
C GLY A 147 -11.90 -15.19 -18.03
N ALA A 148 -12.08 -16.34 -18.62
CA ALA A 148 -12.01 -17.63 -17.96
C ALA A 148 -10.61 -17.83 -17.38
N HIS A 149 -10.42 -18.16 -16.10
CA HIS A 149 -10.40 -19.48 -15.58
C HIS A 149 -9.26 -19.88 -14.67
N HIS A 150 -9.50 -20.34 -13.55
CA HIS A 150 -9.19 -21.72 -13.19
C HIS A 150 -9.89 -22.02 -11.87
N GLY A 151 -10.80 -22.95 -11.97
CA GLY A 151 -11.50 -23.80 -11.04
C GLY A 151 -11.21 -23.64 -9.54
N GLY A 152 -11.99 -22.85 -8.92
CA GLY A 152 -12.29 -22.77 -7.51
C GLY A 152 -13.33 -21.68 -7.40
N ASP A 153 -14.46 -22.01 -6.80
CA ASP A 153 -15.54 -21.07 -6.55
C ASP A 153 -15.08 -20.06 -5.49
N VAL A 154 -14.14 -19.17 -5.88
CA VAL A 154 -13.71 -18.04 -5.07
C VAL A 154 -14.70 -16.93 -5.37
N THR A 155 -15.76 -16.90 -4.57
CA THR A 155 -16.64 -15.73 -4.50
C THR A 155 -15.79 -14.58 -4.02
N CYS A 156 -15.40 -13.71 -4.95
CA CYS A 156 -14.85 -12.42 -4.59
C CYS A 156 -15.86 -11.70 -3.71
N PRO A 157 -15.49 -11.19 -2.55
CA PRO A 157 -16.32 -10.23 -1.87
C PRO A 157 -16.33 -8.96 -2.71
N THR A 158 -17.20 -8.93 -3.74
CA THR A 158 -17.49 -7.72 -4.52
C THR A 158 -18.29 -6.70 -3.72
N ASP A 159 -18.65 -7.07 -2.51
CA ASP A 159 -19.32 -6.24 -1.51
C ASP A 159 -18.49 -6.36 -0.23
N LEU A 160 -17.42 -5.56 -0.15
CA LEU A 160 -16.83 -5.27 1.14
C LEU A 160 -17.95 -4.63 1.95
N ASP A 161 -18.49 -5.38 2.91
CA ASP A 161 -19.52 -4.86 3.81
C ASP A 161 -18.90 -3.72 4.63
N HIS A 162 -19.03 -2.51 4.11
CA HIS A 162 -18.52 -1.28 4.74
C HIS A 162 -19.02 -1.17 6.19
N SER A 163 -20.20 -1.75 6.49
CA SER A 163 -20.76 -1.79 7.83
C SER A 163 -19.99 -2.69 8.80
N SER A 164 -19.16 -3.58 8.29
CA SER A 164 -18.33 -4.51 9.08
C SER A 164 -16.94 -3.95 9.42
N MET A 165 -16.51 -2.84 8.79
CA MET A 165 -15.21 -2.24 9.07
C MET A 165 -15.29 -1.35 10.33
N PRO A 166 -14.37 -1.55 11.30
CA PRO A 166 -14.37 -0.75 12.53
C PRO A 166 -14.28 0.75 12.23
N GLY A 167 -15.05 1.55 12.92
CA GLY A 167 -14.96 3.01 12.88
C GLY A 167 -15.55 3.69 11.65
N MET A 168 -15.98 2.95 10.63
CA MET A 168 -16.62 3.55 9.45
C MET A 168 -17.88 4.32 9.83
N ALA A 169 -17.99 5.55 9.33
CA ALA A 169 -19.20 6.33 9.45
C ALA A 169 -20.33 5.71 8.62
N THR A 170 -21.49 5.58 9.21
CA THR A 170 -22.68 5.10 8.50
C THR A 170 -23.17 6.13 7.48
N GLU A 171 -23.95 5.70 6.50
CA GLU A 171 -24.55 6.61 5.51
C GLU A 171 -25.41 7.71 6.17
N ALA A 172 -26.07 7.38 7.29
CA ALA A 172 -26.84 8.38 8.06
C ALA A 172 -25.92 9.46 8.67
N GLN A 173 -24.79 9.06 9.25
CA GLN A 173 -23.79 9.96 9.81
C GLN A 173 -23.10 10.79 8.73
N MET A 174 -22.72 10.18 7.59
CA MET A 174 -22.17 10.92 6.45
C MET A 174 -23.17 11.95 5.90
N LYS A 175 -24.45 11.61 5.85
CA LYS A 175 -25.49 12.56 5.46
C LYS A 175 -25.64 13.71 6.46
N GLU A 176 -25.54 13.43 7.74
CA GLU A 176 -25.59 14.46 8.80
C GLU A 176 -24.36 15.38 8.67
N LEU A 177 -23.18 14.84 8.50
CA LEU A 177 -21.93 15.60 8.29
C LEU A 177 -22.03 16.52 7.06
N ARG A 178 -22.58 16.02 5.93
CA ARG A 178 -22.78 16.83 4.71
C ARG A 178 -23.78 17.99 4.92
N GLN A 179 -24.61 17.96 5.94
CA GLN A 179 -25.61 18.98 6.25
C GLN A 179 -25.17 19.95 7.35
N ALA A 180 -24.24 19.54 8.20
CA ALA A 180 -23.69 20.36 9.27
C ALA A 180 -22.82 21.50 8.73
N GLU A 181 -22.79 22.62 9.43
CA GLU A 181 -21.97 23.80 9.12
C GLU A 181 -21.43 24.43 10.42
N GLY A 182 -20.32 25.14 10.34
CA GLY A 182 -19.76 25.86 11.46
C GLY A 182 -19.33 24.93 12.62
N ALA A 183 -19.56 25.34 13.83
CA ALA A 183 -19.18 24.59 15.02
C ALA A 183 -19.85 23.21 15.11
N GLU A 184 -21.07 23.04 14.57
CA GLU A 184 -21.71 21.72 14.48
C GLU A 184 -20.96 20.77 13.56
N PHE A 185 -20.48 21.28 12.43
CA PHE A 185 -19.61 20.50 11.54
C PHE A 185 -18.31 20.11 12.23
N ASP A 186 -17.66 21.06 12.90
CA ASP A 186 -16.36 20.82 13.57
C ASP A 186 -16.47 19.70 14.62
N GLU A 187 -17.53 19.73 15.44
CA GLU A 187 -17.78 18.70 16.47
C GLU A 187 -18.05 17.33 15.83
N LEU A 188 -18.95 17.28 14.83
CA LEU A 188 -19.32 16.03 14.17
C LEU A 188 -18.17 15.44 13.35
N PHE A 189 -17.45 16.27 12.61
CA PHE A 189 -16.23 15.84 11.90
C PHE A 189 -15.22 15.21 12.86
N ALA A 190 -14.95 15.87 13.97
CA ALA A 190 -14.00 15.38 14.95
C ALA A 190 -14.46 14.06 15.59
N GLU A 191 -15.75 13.93 15.95
CA GLU A 191 -16.29 12.69 16.50
C GLU A 191 -16.14 11.53 15.51
N LEU A 192 -16.59 11.73 14.27
CA LEU A 192 -16.56 10.69 13.23
C LEU A 192 -15.13 10.34 12.84
N MET A 193 -14.26 11.33 12.64
CA MET A 193 -12.87 11.09 12.23
C MET A 193 -12.05 10.41 13.34
N ILE A 194 -12.29 10.73 14.61
CA ILE A 194 -11.65 10.03 15.72
C ILE A 194 -12.09 8.55 15.78
N ALA A 195 -13.39 8.28 15.62
CA ALA A 195 -13.89 6.91 15.59
C ALA A 195 -13.35 6.14 14.39
N HIS A 196 -13.29 6.77 13.23
CA HIS A 196 -12.74 6.23 12.00
C HIS A 196 -11.27 5.87 12.16
N HIS A 197 -10.44 6.78 12.65
CA HIS A 197 -9.03 6.54 12.90
C HIS A 197 -8.80 5.42 13.93
N GLN A 198 -9.63 5.34 14.98
CA GLN A 198 -9.52 4.22 15.92
C GLN A 198 -9.77 2.89 15.23
N GLY A 199 -10.77 2.82 14.35
CA GLY A 199 -11.06 1.63 13.55
C GLY A 199 -9.93 1.26 12.59
N GLY A 200 -9.28 2.25 11.98
CA GLY A 200 -8.09 2.03 11.14
C GLY A 200 -6.91 1.46 11.95
N VAL A 201 -6.70 1.96 13.17
CA VAL A 201 -5.68 1.42 14.09
C VAL A 201 -6.00 -0.03 14.44
N ASP A 202 -7.26 -0.35 14.78
CA ASP A 202 -7.67 -1.71 15.13
C ASP A 202 -7.41 -2.70 13.97
N MET A 203 -7.76 -2.33 12.73
CA MET A 203 -7.47 -3.16 11.55
C MET A 203 -5.96 -3.32 11.29
N ALA A 204 -5.18 -2.28 11.54
CA ALA A 204 -3.73 -2.32 11.36
C ALA A 204 -3.04 -3.18 12.44
N GLU A 205 -3.55 -3.17 13.68
CA GLU A 205 -3.07 -4.05 14.74
C GLU A 205 -3.35 -5.53 14.43
N ASP A 206 -4.51 -5.84 13.84
CA ASP A 206 -4.86 -7.21 13.44
C ASP A 206 -3.87 -7.75 12.38
N VAL A 207 -3.56 -6.98 11.34
CA VAL A 207 -2.61 -7.44 10.31
C VAL A 207 -1.18 -7.50 10.82
N VAL A 208 -0.78 -6.71 11.81
CA VAL A 208 0.54 -6.83 12.45
C VAL A 208 0.69 -8.21 13.13
N ILE A 209 -0.43 -8.82 13.57
CA ILE A 209 -0.43 -10.15 14.18
C ILE A 209 -0.51 -11.25 13.10
N ASP A 210 -1.38 -11.09 12.12
CA ASP A 210 -1.78 -12.16 11.19
C ASP A 210 -1.10 -12.05 9.81
N GLY A 211 -0.56 -10.87 9.46
CA GLY A 211 0.12 -10.59 8.20
C GLY A 211 1.52 -11.20 8.14
N LYS A 212 2.09 -11.23 6.94
CA LYS A 212 3.37 -11.87 6.67
C LYS A 212 4.33 -10.99 5.87
N ASP A 213 3.81 -10.18 4.95
CA ASP A 213 4.64 -9.34 4.09
C ASP A 213 5.23 -8.16 4.85
N THR A 214 6.55 -8.01 4.79
CA THR A 214 7.26 -6.98 5.56
C THR A 214 6.91 -5.56 5.15
N THR A 215 6.52 -5.35 3.88
CA THR A 215 6.09 -4.03 3.39
C THR A 215 4.69 -3.72 3.92
N VAL A 216 3.78 -4.70 3.90
CA VAL A 216 2.44 -4.55 4.46
C VAL A 216 2.49 -4.31 5.96
N LEU A 217 3.31 -5.08 6.70
CA LEU A 217 3.53 -4.87 8.13
C LEU A 217 4.12 -3.48 8.43
N LYS A 218 4.98 -2.96 7.53
CA LYS A 218 5.47 -1.59 7.66
C LYS A 218 4.34 -0.57 7.44
N ILE A 219 3.55 -0.72 6.40
CA ILE A 219 2.38 0.15 6.14
C ILE A 219 1.45 0.15 7.36
N ALA A 220 1.12 -1.01 7.91
CA ALA A 220 0.27 -1.12 9.09
C ALA A 220 0.84 -0.35 10.31
N ASN A 221 2.14 -0.48 10.57
CA ASN A 221 2.78 0.24 11.66
C ASN A 221 2.81 1.76 11.44
N ASP A 222 2.99 2.21 10.19
CA ASP A 222 2.93 3.63 9.83
C ASP A 222 1.49 4.15 10.07
N VAL A 223 0.45 3.44 9.61
CA VAL A 223 -0.97 3.74 9.87
C VAL A 223 -1.27 3.87 11.37
N ILE A 224 -0.83 2.91 12.21
CA ILE A 224 -1.01 2.96 13.66
C ILE A 224 -0.39 4.25 14.24
N SER A 225 0.83 4.58 13.82
CA SER A 225 1.56 5.74 14.32
C SER A 225 0.89 7.07 13.92
N GLU A 226 0.56 7.20 12.65
CA GLU A 226 0.02 8.44 12.08
C GLU A 226 -1.39 8.71 12.56
N GLN A 227 -2.29 7.72 12.51
CA GLN A 227 -3.67 7.89 12.96
C GLN A 227 -3.76 8.17 14.47
N ASN A 228 -2.93 7.53 15.29
CA ASN A 228 -2.85 7.88 16.71
C ASN A 228 -2.37 9.33 16.95
N ALA A 229 -1.48 9.85 16.10
CA ALA A 229 -1.04 11.24 16.19
C ALA A 229 -2.15 12.20 15.72
N GLU A 230 -2.93 11.84 14.71
CA GLU A 230 -4.05 12.64 14.21
C GLU A 230 -5.20 12.70 15.18
N ILE A 231 -5.58 11.61 15.82
CA ILE A 231 -6.56 11.60 16.93
C ILE A 231 -6.18 12.63 18.00
N LYS A 232 -4.90 12.71 18.37
CA LYS A 232 -4.42 13.68 19.36
C LYS A 232 -4.56 15.13 18.87
N ARG A 233 -4.27 15.37 17.57
CA ARG A 233 -4.42 16.70 16.96
C ARG A 233 -5.87 17.15 16.89
N ILE A 234 -6.77 16.25 16.47
CA ILE A 234 -8.20 16.53 16.39
C ILE A 234 -8.74 16.90 17.79
N ARG A 235 -8.43 16.10 18.80
CA ARG A 235 -8.82 16.39 20.18
C ARG A 235 -8.28 17.73 20.70
N ALA A 236 -7.06 18.10 20.31
CA ALA A 236 -6.46 19.37 20.69
C ALA A 236 -7.12 20.57 19.99
N ALA A 237 -7.57 20.42 18.74
CA ALA A 237 -8.27 21.46 17.99
C ALA A 237 -9.63 21.83 18.60
N LEU A 238 -10.35 20.86 19.17
CA LEU A 238 -11.62 21.10 19.86
C LEU A 238 -11.47 21.70 21.28
N ALA A 239 -10.27 21.66 21.85
CA ALA A 239 -10.03 22.15 23.21
C ALA A 239 -9.67 23.66 23.24
N THR A 240 -9.58 24.32 22.10
CA THR A 240 -9.20 25.73 21.95
C THR A 240 -10.39 26.60 21.62
#